data_14451742664c74954382b41ecad2d40a
#
_entry.id   14451742664c74954382b41ecad2d40a
#
_cell.length_a   1.000
_cell.length_b   1.000
_cell.length_c   1.000
_cell.angle_alpha   90.00
_cell.angle_beta   90.00
_cell.angle_gamma   90.00
#
_symmetry.space_group_name_H-M   'P 1'
#
loop_
_entity.id
_entity.type
_entity.pdbx_description
1 polymer ?
#
loop_
_entity_poly.entity_id
_entity_poly.type
_entity_poly.pdbx_seq_one_letter_code
_entity_poly.pdbx_strand_id
1 'polypeptide(L)'
;MKTGGLGDVAEALPQYLNDIGVETRVIMPLFSSIKEEHRSKMKKVAEFYVPFSWRNQYLGVYEYMHYNTPIYFLDNEYYFKRDKAYGYFDDGERIAFFSKALLETLVYIDFDPDILHLNDWHTALSAVYLREMYQGIEKCRKLKTIFTVHNLKFQGKFDPKMLSDPLDLERFPNAKRQLLQKDAVNFMMGALNYADYLTTVSPTYADEVKNSFFGEGLEEIFNRRASIFRGIVNGINYYEYNPSEDSHIFMNYDVKTLPLKKKNKLGLQRELGLKEDENVCMIGLISRLTEQKGMDLLSAIFAGLGGYGWAICRRPK
;
A
#
# COMPACT_ATOMS: atom_id res chain seq x y z
N MET A 1 -11.52 -1.05 -4.76
CA MET A 1 -11.71 -0.06 -3.66
C MET A 1 -10.33 0.39 -3.19
N LYS A 2 -9.98 1.64 -3.42
CA LYS A 2 -8.70 2.23 -2.96
C LYS A 2 -8.85 2.70 -1.51
N THR A 3 -7.88 2.44 -0.66
CA THR A 3 -7.85 2.93 0.73
C THR A 3 -6.53 3.63 1.01
N GLY A 4 -6.46 4.93 0.67
CA GLY A 4 -5.29 5.78 0.93
C GLY A 4 -4.18 5.68 -0.13
N GLY A 5 -3.08 6.41 0.11
CA GLY A 5 -2.00 6.60 -0.86
C GLY A 5 -1.31 5.34 -1.37
N LEU A 6 -1.24 4.28 -0.55
CA LEU A 6 -0.75 2.97 -1.01
C LEU A 6 -1.58 2.43 -2.18
N GLY A 7 -2.92 2.53 -2.11
CA GLY A 7 -3.79 2.06 -3.17
C GLY A 7 -3.59 2.83 -4.48
N ASP A 8 -3.39 4.15 -4.39
CA ASP A 8 -3.14 5.00 -5.57
C ASP A 8 -1.80 4.66 -6.22
N VAL A 9 -0.75 4.45 -5.42
CA VAL A 9 0.57 4.05 -5.93
C VAL A 9 0.54 2.65 -6.52
N ALA A 10 -0.08 1.68 -5.83
CA ALA A 10 -0.14 0.28 -6.29
C ALA A 10 -0.93 0.11 -7.60
N GLU A 11 -1.86 1.02 -7.91
CA GLU A 11 -2.56 1.04 -9.19
C GLU A 11 -1.77 1.75 -10.28
N ALA A 12 -1.25 2.94 -10.01
CA ALA A 12 -0.65 3.79 -11.04
C ALA A 12 0.79 3.39 -11.40
N LEU A 13 1.64 3.13 -10.40
CA LEU A 13 3.07 2.87 -10.65
C LEU A 13 3.33 1.72 -11.63
N PRO A 14 2.65 0.55 -11.52
CA PRO A 14 2.87 -0.54 -12.48
C PRO A 14 2.52 -0.16 -13.93
N GLN A 15 1.45 0.62 -14.12
CA GLN A 15 1.04 1.09 -15.46
C GLN A 15 2.12 1.96 -16.08
N TYR A 16 2.62 2.97 -15.34
CA TYR A 16 3.67 3.87 -15.83
C TYR A 16 5.01 3.16 -16.05
N LEU A 17 5.34 2.16 -15.24
CA LEU A 17 6.53 1.34 -15.46
C LEU A 17 6.41 0.55 -16.77
N ASN A 18 5.25 -0.06 -17.04
CA ASN A 18 4.99 -0.75 -18.30
C ASN A 18 5.04 0.22 -19.51
N ASP A 19 4.53 1.46 -19.37
CA ASP A 19 4.58 2.48 -20.42
C ASP A 19 6.01 2.85 -20.83
N ILE A 20 6.95 2.81 -19.88
CA ILE A 20 8.38 3.10 -20.16
C ILE A 20 9.20 1.84 -20.46
N GLY A 21 8.55 0.68 -20.65
CA GLY A 21 9.20 -0.57 -21.04
C GLY A 21 9.78 -1.41 -19.90
N VAL A 22 9.42 -1.13 -18.66
CA VAL A 22 9.76 -1.97 -17.50
C VAL A 22 8.60 -2.94 -17.26
N GLU A 23 8.75 -4.19 -17.69
CA GLU A 23 7.70 -5.20 -17.52
C GLU A 23 7.34 -5.37 -16.04
N THR A 24 6.12 -5.01 -15.69
CA THR A 24 5.65 -4.99 -14.31
C THR A 24 4.34 -5.75 -14.19
N ARG A 25 4.26 -6.65 -13.21
CA ARG A 25 3.05 -7.40 -12.86
C ARG A 25 2.74 -7.21 -11.39
N VAL A 26 1.48 -7.32 -11.01
CA VAL A 26 1.01 -7.14 -9.63
C VAL A 26 0.53 -8.46 -9.05
N ILE A 27 0.85 -8.73 -7.79
CA ILE A 27 0.27 -9.85 -7.03
C ILE A 27 -0.47 -9.28 -5.82
N MET A 28 -1.72 -9.69 -5.63
CA MET A 28 -2.54 -9.25 -4.50
C MET A 28 -3.59 -10.30 -4.09
N PRO A 29 -4.10 -10.25 -2.86
CA PRO A 29 -5.17 -11.13 -2.43
C PRO A 29 -6.48 -10.89 -3.20
N LEU A 30 -7.26 -11.94 -3.44
CA LEU A 30 -8.60 -11.87 -4.03
C LEU A 30 -9.63 -11.51 -2.95
N PHE A 31 -9.67 -10.25 -2.54
CA PHE A 31 -10.62 -9.78 -1.53
C PHE A 31 -12.07 -9.81 -2.00
N SER A 32 -13.03 -10.00 -1.07
CA SER A 32 -14.48 -9.98 -1.37
C SER A 32 -14.95 -8.66 -1.97
N SER A 33 -14.26 -7.56 -1.66
CA SER A 33 -14.59 -6.21 -2.16
C SER A 33 -14.31 -6.02 -3.66
N ILE A 34 -13.67 -6.99 -4.32
CA ILE A 34 -13.45 -6.94 -5.77
C ILE A 34 -14.77 -7.29 -6.46
N LYS A 35 -15.26 -6.33 -7.25
CA LYS A 35 -16.56 -6.42 -7.91
C LYS A 35 -16.64 -7.58 -8.91
N GLU A 36 -17.84 -8.10 -9.09
CA GLU A 36 -18.10 -9.22 -9.99
C GLU A 36 -17.74 -8.91 -11.45
N GLU A 37 -17.90 -7.67 -11.88
CA GLU A 37 -17.49 -7.21 -13.22
C GLU A 37 -16.00 -7.44 -13.55
N HIS A 38 -15.13 -7.48 -12.52
CA HIS A 38 -13.72 -7.85 -12.65
C HIS A 38 -13.52 -9.36 -12.50
N ARG A 39 -14.21 -9.97 -11.51
CA ARG A 39 -14.09 -11.41 -11.22
C ARG A 39 -14.46 -12.27 -12.43
N SER A 40 -15.55 -11.92 -13.12
CA SER A 40 -16.02 -12.64 -14.31
C SER A 40 -15.03 -12.62 -15.50
N LYS A 41 -14.08 -11.70 -15.50
CA LYS A 41 -13.03 -11.56 -16.52
C LYS A 41 -11.70 -12.22 -16.12
N MET A 42 -11.59 -12.73 -14.89
CA MET A 42 -10.37 -13.36 -14.41
C MET A 42 -10.23 -14.76 -15.02
N LYS A 43 -9.01 -15.11 -15.38
CA LYS A 43 -8.64 -16.45 -15.86
C LYS A 43 -7.82 -17.17 -14.78
N LYS A 44 -8.26 -18.34 -14.35
CA LYS A 44 -7.47 -19.19 -13.47
C LYS A 44 -6.25 -19.71 -14.22
N VAL A 45 -5.05 -19.41 -13.73
CA VAL A 45 -3.78 -19.76 -14.36
C VAL A 45 -3.00 -20.81 -13.59
N ALA A 46 -3.22 -20.94 -12.29
CA ALA A 46 -2.61 -21.98 -11.47
C ALA A 46 -3.49 -22.35 -10.27
N GLU A 47 -3.24 -23.54 -9.72
CA GLU A 47 -3.84 -24.03 -8.48
C GLU A 47 -2.87 -24.99 -7.82
N PHE A 48 -2.58 -24.77 -6.53
CA PHE A 48 -1.66 -25.58 -5.76
C PHE A 48 -1.88 -25.39 -4.25
N TYR A 49 -1.10 -26.10 -3.44
CA TYR A 49 -1.13 -25.95 -2.00
C TYR A 49 0.14 -25.32 -1.51
N VAL A 50 0.01 -24.35 -0.61
CA VAL A 50 1.10 -23.64 0.06
C VAL A 50 1.38 -24.28 1.42
N PRO A 51 2.58 -24.84 1.65
CA PRO A 51 2.99 -25.28 3.00
C PRO A 51 3.05 -24.07 3.94
N PHE A 52 2.24 -24.07 5.00
CA PHE A 52 2.13 -22.96 5.94
C PHE A 52 2.15 -23.45 7.38
N SER A 53 3.33 -23.44 8.00
CA SER A 53 3.62 -24.15 9.25
C SER A 53 3.27 -25.63 9.10
N TRP A 54 2.47 -26.20 9.97
CA TRP A 54 1.98 -27.58 9.89
C TRP A 54 0.80 -27.75 8.93
N ARG A 55 0.26 -26.66 8.38
CA ARG A 55 -0.88 -26.63 7.48
C ARG A 55 -0.43 -26.76 6.03
N ASN A 56 -1.34 -27.23 5.18
CA ASN A 56 -1.19 -27.21 3.75
C ASN A 56 -2.42 -26.50 3.16
N GLN A 57 -2.27 -25.26 2.76
CA GLN A 57 -3.37 -24.36 2.43
C GLN A 57 -3.55 -24.23 0.92
N TYR A 58 -4.78 -24.37 0.46
CA TYR A 58 -5.15 -24.13 -0.93
C TYR A 58 -4.77 -22.74 -1.41
N LEU A 59 -4.32 -22.62 -2.66
CA LEU A 59 -4.14 -21.36 -3.36
C LEU A 59 -4.55 -21.48 -4.82
N GLY A 60 -5.55 -20.69 -5.22
CA GLY A 60 -5.87 -20.43 -6.62
C GLY A 60 -5.19 -19.14 -7.09
N VAL A 61 -4.67 -19.12 -8.31
CA VAL A 61 -4.09 -17.93 -8.93
C VAL A 61 -4.92 -17.55 -10.13
N TYR A 62 -5.47 -16.34 -10.12
CA TYR A 62 -6.28 -15.79 -11.19
C TYR A 62 -5.58 -14.59 -11.82
N GLU A 63 -5.44 -14.60 -13.13
CA GLU A 63 -4.89 -13.51 -13.90
C GLU A 63 -6.00 -12.59 -14.41
N TYR A 64 -5.75 -11.28 -14.33
CA TYR A 64 -6.61 -10.22 -14.86
C TYR A 64 -5.77 -9.12 -15.46
N MET A 65 -6.12 -8.66 -16.66
CA MET A 65 -5.45 -7.53 -17.29
C MET A 65 -6.15 -6.22 -16.89
N HIS A 66 -5.45 -5.35 -16.19
CA HIS A 66 -5.91 -4.01 -15.83
C HIS A 66 -5.11 -2.96 -16.62
N TYR A 67 -5.74 -2.35 -17.61
CA TYR A 67 -5.07 -1.56 -18.63
C TYR A 67 -3.91 -2.36 -19.27
N ASN A 68 -2.66 -1.92 -19.10
CA ASN A 68 -1.46 -2.58 -19.60
C ASN A 68 -0.74 -3.45 -18.54
N THR A 69 -1.38 -3.70 -17.38
CA THR A 69 -0.74 -4.36 -16.23
C THR A 69 -1.42 -5.69 -15.92
N PRO A 70 -0.72 -6.83 -16.03
CA PRO A 70 -1.21 -8.12 -15.54
C PRO A 70 -1.27 -8.11 -14.00
N ILE A 71 -2.41 -8.52 -13.45
CA ILE A 71 -2.62 -8.67 -12.01
C ILE A 71 -2.91 -10.14 -11.71
N TYR A 72 -2.16 -10.73 -10.79
CA TYR A 72 -2.41 -12.05 -10.23
C TYR A 72 -3.14 -11.91 -8.90
N PHE A 73 -4.39 -12.37 -8.87
CA PHE A 73 -5.20 -12.45 -7.66
C PHE A 73 -5.00 -13.81 -6.99
N LEU A 74 -4.60 -13.80 -5.74
CA LEU A 74 -4.41 -14.99 -4.93
C LEU A 74 -5.71 -15.33 -4.20
N ASP A 75 -6.30 -16.47 -4.54
CA ASP A 75 -7.56 -16.94 -3.99
C ASP A 75 -7.33 -17.96 -2.87
N ASN A 76 -7.74 -17.61 -1.69
CA ASN A 76 -7.97 -18.47 -0.56
C ASN A 76 -9.12 -17.87 0.25
N GLU A 77 -10.32 -18.50 0.16
CA GLU A 77 -11.51 -17.97 0.81
C GLU A 77 -11.35 -17.86 2.34
N TYR A 78 -10.66 -18.80 2.95
CA TYR A 78 -10.46 -18.79 4.40
C TYR A 78 -9.73 -17.54 4.88
N TYR A 79 -8.70 -17.09 4.17
CA TYR A 79 -7.91 -15.91 4.54
C TYR A 79 -8.41 -14.61 3.91
N PHE A 80 -8.95 -14.62 2.69
CA PHE A 80 -9.17 -13.39 1.91
C PHE A 80 -10.64 -13.05 1.68
N LYS A 81 -11.58 -13.96 1.93
CA LYS A 81 -13.02 -13.66 1.82
C LYS A 81 -13.50 -12.94 3.08
N ARG A 82 -13.16 -11.65 3.16
CA ARG A 82 -13.51 -10.74 4.27
C ARG A 82 -14.07 -9.43 3.72
N ASP A 83 -14.93 -8.77 4.48
CA ASP A 83 -15.55 -7.48 4.11
C ASP A 83 -14.54 -6.33 4.01
N LYS A 84 -13.45 -6.42 4.79
CA LYS A 84 -12.36 -5.46 4.80
C LYS A 84 -11.04 -6.16 4.51
N ALA A 85 -10.07 -5.42 3.97
CA ALA A 85 -8.74 -5.94 3.70
C ALA A 85 -7.97 -6.29 4.98
N TYR A 86 -8.18 -5.56 6.07
CA TYR A 86 -7.52 -5.72 7.37
C TYR A 86 -8.41 -5.20 8.53
N GLY A 87 -7.98 -5.40 9.77
CA GLY A 87 -8.70 -5.04 10.99
C GLY A 87 -9.39 -6.23 11.66
N TYR A 88 -8.88 -7.45 11.40
CA TYR A 88 -9.36 -8.68 12.02
C TYR A 88 -8.32 -9.22 13.00
N PHE A 89 -8.78 -10.03 13.93
CA PHE A 89 -7.93 -10.67 14.93
C PHE A 89 -6.83 -11.54 14.30
N ASP A 90 -7.14 -12.19 13.17
CA ASP A 90 -6.26 -13.10 12.45
C ASP A 90 -5.42 -12.43 11.35
N ASP A 91 -5.34 -11.10 11.33
CA ASP A 91 -4.60 -10.36 10.29
C ASP A 91 -3.12 -10.80 10.21
N GLY A 92 -2.50 -11.11 11.34
CA GLY A 92 -1.12 -11.59 11.35
C GLY A 92 -0.94 -12.89 10.56
N GLU A 93 -1.82 -13.87 10.77
CA GLU A 93 -1.81 -15.14 10.06
C GLU A 93 -2.14 -14.95 8.56
N ARG A 94 -3.17 -14.18 8.27
CA ARG A 94 -3.61 -13.88 6.89
C ARG A 94 -2.51 -13.25 6.06
N ILE A 95 -1.83 -12.26 6.62
CA ILE A 95 -0.74 -11.53 5.97
C ILE A 95 0.53 -12.39 5.85
N ALA A 96 0.81 -13.22 6.85
CA ALA A 96 1.89 -14.20 6.78
C ALA A 96 1.65 -15.22 5.66
N PHE A 97 0.42 -15.75 5.57
CA PHE A 97 0.04 -16.63 4.48
C PHE A 97 0.19 -15.94 3.11
N PHE A 98 -0.33 -14.72 2.95
CA PHE A 98 -0.17 -13.94 1.72
C PHE A 98 1.30 -13.78 1.33
N SER A 99 2.15 -13.40 2.30
CA SER A 99 3.58 -13.18 2.08
C SER A 99 4.31 -14.44 1.59
N LYS A 100 3.88 -15.61 2.04
CA LYS A 100 4.42 -16.89 1.59
C LYS A 100 3.82 -17.32 0.25
N ALA A 101 2.50 -17.18 0.10
CA ALA A 101 1.76 -17.54 -1.10
C ALA A 101 2.25 -16.79 -2.35
N LEU A 102 2.63 -15.50 -2.21
CA LEU A 102 3.17 -14.76 -3.35
C LEU A 102 4.52 -15.32 -3.84
N LEU A 103 5.38 -15.82 -2.94
CA LEU A 103 6.66 -16.43 -3.34
C LEU A 103 6.45 -17.79 -4.01
N GLU A 104 5.55 -18.61 -3.49
CA GLU A 104 5.14 -19.86 -4.13
C GLU A 104 4.56 -19.61 -5.53
N THR A 105 3.74 -18.56 -5.69
CA THR A 105 3.13 -18.21 -6.97
C THR A 105 4.18 -17.97 -8.06
N LEU A 106 5.35 -17.39 -7.73
CA LEU A 106 6.43 -17.15 -8.70
C LEU A 106 6.91 -18.43 -9.39
N VAL A 107 6.77 -19.59 -8.74
CA VAL A 107 7.16 -20.88 -9.33
C VAL A 107 6.20 -21.33 -10.42
N TYR A 108 4.92 -20.95 -10.31
CA TYR A 108 3.84 -21.46 -11.15
C TYR A 108 3.41 -20.51 -12.27
N ILE A 109 3.84 -19.26 -12.23
CA ILE A 109 3.54 -18.28 -13.29
C ILE A 109 4.69 -18.19 -14.29
N ASP A 110 4.34 -17.90 -15.55
CA ASP A 110 5.31 -17.66 -16.61
C ASP A 110 5.83 -16.22 -16.55
N PHE A 111 6.65 -15.97 -15.52
CA PHE A 111 7.32 -14.68 -15.29
C PHE A 111 8.54 -14.87 -14.40
N ASP A 112 9.67 -14.33 -14.83
CA ASP A 112 10.94 -14.34 -14.11
C ASP A 112 11.32 -12.90 -13.70
N PRO A 113 10.82 -12.38 -12.56
CA PRO A 113 11.14 -11.02 -12.15
C PRO A 113 12.57 -10.90 -11.62
N ASP A 114 13.23 -9.79 -11.94
CA ASP A 114 14.50 -9.40 -11.31
C ASP A 114 14.28 -8.76 -9.94
N ILE A 115 13.13 -8.09 -9.76
CA ILE A 115 12.83 -7.29 -8.57
C ILE A 115 11.45 -7.66 -8.03
N LEU A 116 11.39 -7.88 -6.71
CA LEU A 116 10.17 -7.97 -5.94
C LEU A 116 9.97 -6.67 -5.14
N HIS A 117 8.99 -5.85 -5.56
CA HIS A 117 8.65 -4.61 -4.89
C HIS A 117 7.57 -4.83 -3.84
N LEU A 118 7.93 -4.69 -2.59
CA LEU A 118 7.11 -4.92 -1.40
C LEU A 118 6.63 -3.59 -0.82
N ASN A 119 5.36 -3.53 -0.40
CA ASN A 119 4.73 -2.31 0.07
C ASN A 119 4.11 -2.50 1.45
N ASP A 120 4.58 -1.74 2.44
CA ASP A 120 4.14 -1.76 3.83
C ASP A 120 4.19 -3.15 4.51
N TRP A 121 3.76 -3.23 5.75
CA TRP A 121 3.80 -4.43 6.58
C TRP A 121 3.05 -5.63 5.99
N HIS A 122 2.09 -5.38 5.11
CA HIS A 122 1.28 -6.43 4.46
C HIS A 122 2.08 -7.35 3.53
N THR A 123 3.25 -6.91 3.08
CA THR A 123 4.13 -7.70 2.21
C THR A 123 5.49 -7.98 2.85
N ALA A 124 5.71 -7.46 4.04
CA ALA A 124 7.01 -7.40 4.70
C ALA A 124 7.66 -8.77 4.91
N LEU A 125 6.89 -9.77 5.34
CA LEU A 125 7.40 -11.11 5.58
C LEU A 125 7.95 -11.79 4.32
N SER A 126 7.53 -11.36 3.13
CA SER A 126 8.07 -11.92 1.88
C SER A 126 9.57 -11.71 1.75
N ALA A 127 10.10 -10.57 2.22
CA ALA A 127 11.55 -10.34 2.24
C ALA A 127 12.28 -11.31 3.17
N VAL A 128 11.67 -11.64 4.32
CA VAL A 128 12.22 -12.59 5.29
C VAL A 128 12.18 -14.02 4.74
N TYR A 129 11.01 -14.46 4.30
CA TYR A 129 10.82 -15.80 3.72
C TYR A 129 11.75 -16.03 2.52
N LEU A 130 11.85 -15.04 1.62
CA LEU A 130 12.71 -15.11 0.46
C LEU A 130 14.16 -15.47 0.83
N ARG A 131 14.69 -14.90 1.90
CA ARG A 131 16.08 -15.10 2.32
C ARG A 131 16.27 -16.33 3.19
N GLU A 132 15.30 -16.67 4.04
CA GLU A 132 15.44 -17.80 4.99
C GLU A 132 14.97 -19.14 4.40
N MET A 133 13.95 -19.14 3.53
CA MET A 133 13.28 -20.38 3.11
C MET A 133 13.38 -20.65 1.59
N TYR A 134 13.52 -19.62 0.75
CA TYR A 134 13.37 -19.77 -0.71
C TYR A 134 14.66 -19.68 -1.50
N GLN A 135 15.83 -19.63 -0.86
CA GLN A 135 17.14 -19.55 -1.54
C GLN A 135 17.49 -20.81 -2.34
N GLY A 136 16.86 -21.94 -2.08
CA GLY A 136 16.97 -23.17 -2.87
C GLY A 136 16.25 -23.14 -4.23
N ILE A 137 15.33 -22.19 -4.43
CA ILE A 137 14.56 -22.01 -5.67
C ILE A 137 15.30 -21.00 -6.55
N GLU A 138 15.66 -21.40 -7.79
CA GLU A 138 16.50 -20.59 -8.68
C GLU A 138 15.91 -19.20 -8.96
N LYS A 139 14.63 -19.10 -9.28
CA LYS A 139 13.91 -17.83 -9.48
C LYS A 139 14.04 -16.92 -8.25
N CYS A 140 13.84 -17.47 -7.06
CA CYS A 140 13.88 -16.72 -5.80
C CYS A 140 15.31 -16.29 -5.41
N ARG A 141 16.33 -17.10 -5.70
CA ARG A 141 17.71 -16.81 -5.35
C ARG A 141 18.25 -15.55 -6.02
N LYS A 142 17.86 -15.30 -7.27
CA LYS A 142 18.31 -14.13 -8.06
C LYS A 142 17.53 -12.87 -7.73
N LEU A 143 16.35 -13.00 -7.13
CA LEU A 143 15.39 -11.94 -6.91
C LEU A 143 15.93 -10.89 -5.92
N LYS A 144 15.92 -9.63 -6.32
CA LYS A 144 16.19 -8.48 -5.45
C LYS A 144 14.90 -7.91 -4.90
N THR A 145 14.98 -7.34 -3.71
CA THR A 145 13.80 -6.79 -3.04
C THR A 145 13.93 -5.29 -2.83
N ILE A 146 12.87 -4.57 -3.17
CA ILE A 146 12.65 -3.17 -2.76
C ILE A 146 11.51 -3.18 -1.75
N PHE A 147 11.70 -2.57 -0.61
CA PHE A 147 10.65 -2.40 0.40
C PHE A 147 10.30 -0.92 0.58
N THR A 148 9.04 -0.56 0.29
CA THR A 148 8.54 0.81 0.43
C THR A 148 7.69 0.95 1.67
N VAL A 149 8.04 1.91 2.53
CA VAL A 149 7.25 2.33 3.69
C VAL A 149 6.38 3.51 3.30
N HIS A 150 5.05 3.30 3.26
CA HIS A 150 4.07 4.37 3.04
C HIS A 150 3.61 4.99 4.35
N ASN A 151 3.50 4.19 5.42
CA ASN A 151 3.09 4.67 6.73
C ASN A 151 3.73 3.84 7.85
N LEU A 152 4.73 4.41 8.51
CA LEU A 152 5.50 3.76 9.56
C LEU A 152 4.71 3.48 10.86
N LYS A 153 3.59 4.16 11.06
CA LYS A 153 2.73 3.94 12.24
C LYS A 153 2.12 2.54 12.27
N PHE A 154 1.92 1.92 11.10
CA PHE A 154 1.35 0.57 10.98
C PHE A 154 2.45 -0.42 10.62
N GLN A 155 2.94 -1.16 11.60
CA GLN A 155 4.12 -2.01 11.47
C GLN A 155 3.83 -3.51 11.38
N GLY A 156 2.59 -3.94 11.66
CA GLY A 156 2.26 -5.35 11.77
C GLY A 156 2.95 -5.99 12.98
N LYS A 157 2.55 -5.55 14.18
CA LYS A 157 3.07 -6.07 15.47
C LYS A 157 2.11 -7.11 16.04
N PHE A 158 2.63 -8.28 16.33
CA PHE A 158 1.85 -9.42 16.79
C PHE A 158 2.55 -10.17 17.94
N ASP A 159 1.84 -11.14 18.54
CA ASP A 159 2.37 -11.97 19.62
C ASP A 159 3.65 -12.73 19.17
N PRO A 160 4.71 -12.77 19.98
CA PRO A 160 5.94 -13.51 19.67
C PRO A 160 5.75 -15.00 19.36
N LYS A 161 4.69 -15.62 19.86
CA LYS A 161 4.33 -17.02 19.56
C LYS A 161 4.12 -17.26 18.06
N MET A 162 3.78 -16.22 17.31
CA MET A 162 3.67 -16.32 15.85
C MET A 162 4.96 -16.76 15.18
N LEU A 163 6.14 -16.55 15.78
CA LEU A 163 7.40 -17.03 15.21
C LEU A 163 7.40 -18.54 15.02
N SER A 164 6.79 -19.29 15.93
CA SER A 164 6.62 -20.74 15.82
C SER A 164 5.45 -21.08 14.90
N ASP A 165 4.26 -20.66 15.25
CA ASP A 165 3.04 -20.88 14.46
C ASP A 165 2.26 -19.55 14.35
N PRO A 166 1.99 -19.04 13.13
CA PRO A 166 2.11 -19.74 11.83
C PRO A 166 3.37 -19.44 11.01
N LEU A 167 4.32 -18.62 11.49
CA LEU A 167 5.42 -18.14 10.65
C LEU A 167 6.45 -19.21 10.30
N ASP A 168 6.62 -20.26 11.16
CA ASP A 168 7.68 -21.28 11.03
C ASP A 168 9.10 -20.66 10.96
N LEU A 169 9.29 -19.53 11.64
CA LEU A 169 10.55 -18.77 11.64
C LEU A 169 11.37 -18.97 12.93
N GLU A 170 10.84 -19.62 13.95
CA GLU A 170 11.55 -19.83 15.20
C GLU A 170 12.83 -20.64 15.05
N ARG A 171 12.85 -21.59 14.09
CA ARG A 171 14.02 -22.41 13.75
C ARG A 171 15.15 -21.65 13.02
N PHE A 172 14.91 -20.41 12.64
CA PHE A 172 15.86 -19.52 11.98
C PHE A 172 16.34 -18.45 12.97
N PRO A 173 17.49 -18.62 13.64
CA PRO A 173 17.93 -17.69 14.69
C PRO A 173 18.12 -16.25 14.19
N ASN A 174 18.50 -16.07 12.93
CA ASN A 174 18.63 -14.75 12.33
C ASN A 174 17.26 -14.09 12.17
N ALA A 175 16.27 -14.79 11.59
CA ALA A 175 14.91 -14.28 11.44
C ALA A 175 14.30 -13.89 12.79
N LYS A 176 14.44 -14.76 13.79
CA LYS A 176 13.97 -14.46 15.16
C LYS A 176 14.55 -13.15 15.69
N ARG A 177 15.87 -12.95 15.57
CA ARG A 177 16.53 -11.70 16.02
C ARG A 177 16.10 -10.47 15.25
N GLN A 178 15.83 -10.60 13.94
CA GLN A 178 15.49 -9.48 13.07
C GLN A 178 13.99 -9.11 13.08
N LEU A 179 13.15 -9.96 13.64
CA LEU A 179 11.71 -9.75 13.75
C LEU A 179 11.25 -9.38 15.16
N LEU A 180 11.98 -9.82 16.22
CA LEU A 180 11.61 -9.53 17.60
C LEU A 180 11.97 -8.09 17.99
N GLN A 181 10.95 -7.32 18.35
CA GLN A 181 11.07 -5.99 18.91
C GLN A 181 10.36 -5.94 20.26
N LYS A 182 11.14 -5.96 21.37
CA LYS A 182 10.60 -6.10 22.73
C LYS A 182 9.70 -7.34 22.82
N ASP A 183 8.43 -7.14 23.14
CA ASP A 183 7.45 -8.20 23.37
C ASP A 183 6.55 -8.48 22.15
N ALA A 184 7.02 -8.14 20.93
CA ALA A 184 6.25 -8.32 19.71
C ALA A 184 7.12 -8.84 18.56
N VAL A 185 6.52 -9.63 17.68
CA VAL A 185 7.02 -9.86 16.33
C VAL A 185 6.59 -8.69 15.46
N ASN A 186 7.53 -7.99 14.85
CA ASN A 186 7.30 -6.82 14.01
C ASN A 186 7.63 -7.16 12.55
N PHE A 187 6.60 -7.26 11.71
CA PHE A 187 6.76 -7.64 10.29
C PHE A 187 7.53 -6.60 9.50
N MET A 188 7.20 -5.31 9.69
CA MET A 188 7.91 -4.21 9.01
C MET A 188 9.39 -4.19 9.39
N MET A 189 9.72 -4.40 10.65
CA MET A 189 11.11 -4.52 11.10
C MET A 189 11.85 -5.63 10.36
N GLY A 190 11.18 -6.77 10.14
CA GLY A 190 11.72 -7.86 9.33
C GLY A 190 12.09 -7.40 7.92
N ALA A 191 11.15 -6.77 7.20
CA ALA A 191 11.44 -6.27 5.85
C ALA A 191 12.54 -5.22 5.83
N LEU A 192 12.53 -4.27 6.77
CA LEU A 192 13.57 -3.26 6.91
C LEU A 192 14.97 -3.87 7.11
N ASN A 193 15.07 -5.03 7.73
CA ASN A 193 16.34 -5.72 7.92
C ASN A 193 16.77 -6.58 6.74
N TYR A 194 15.82 -7.18 6.00
CA TYR A 194 16.09 -8.17 4.96
C TYR A 194 16.07 -7.66 3.53
N ALA A 195 15.32 -6.60 3.21
CA ALA A 195 15.22 -6.09 1.84
C ALA A 195 16.54 -5.56 1.32
N ASP A 196 16.80 -5.68 0.01
CA ASP A 196 18.04 -5.17 -0.62
C ASP A 196 18.04 -3.64 -0.68
N TYR A 197 16.88 -3.01 -0.95
CA TYR A 197 16.70 -1.57 -1.00
C TYR A 197 15.48 -1.14 -0.21
N LEU A 198 15.55 0.05 0.35
CA LEU A 198 14.49 0.65 1.16
C LEU A 198 14.06 1.98 0.54
N THR A 199 12.75 2.20 0.46
CA THR A 199 12.20 3.47 0.02
C THR A 199 11.08 3.96 0.94
N THR A 200 10.82 5.26 0.88
CA THR A 200 9.61 5.87 1.45
C THR A 200 9.10 6.98 0.54
N VAL A 201 7.97 7.56 0.88
CA VAL A 201 7.15 8.39 -0.02
C VAL A 201 7.56 9.87 -0.09
N SER A 202 8.65 10.27 0.57
CA SER A 202 9.22 11.62 0.41
C SER A 202 10.66 11.70 0.91
N PRO A 203 11.53 12.53 0.32
CA PRO A 203 12.89 12.78 0.83
C PRO A 203 12.87 13.32 2.28
N THR A 204 11.97 14.27 2.57
CA THR A 204 11.80 14.80 3.92
C THR A 204 11.43 13.72 4.92
N TYR A 205 10.46 12.86 4.56
CA TYR A 205 10.06 11.75 5.43
C TYR A 205 11.19 10.73 5.62
N ALA A 206 12.04 10.52 4.60
CA ALA A 206 13.21 9.66 4.73
C ALA A 206 14.22 10.19 5.76
N ASP A 207 14.30 11.51 5.97
CA ASP A 207 15.13 12.11 7.00
C ASP A 207 14.43 12.15 8.35
N GLU A 208 13.14 12.42 8.40
CA GLU A 208 12.32 12.44 9.61
C GLU A 208 12.34 11.10 10.35
N VAL A 209 12.12 9.97 9.65
CA VAL A 209 12.05 8.63 10.26
C VAL A 209 13.37 8.14 10.86
N LYS A 210 14.49 8.83 10.60
CA LYS A 210 15.79 8.59 11.25
C LYS A 210 15.87 9.17 12.67
N ASN A 211 14.90 10.01 13.05
CA ASN A 211 14.83 10.61 14.37
C ASN A 211 13.84 9.85 15.26
N SER A 212 14.11 9.79 16.56
CA SER A 212 13.29 9.06 17.53
C SER A 212 11.83 9.56 17.60
N PHE A 213 11.59 10.84 17.29
CA PHE A 213 10.25 11.44 17.30
C PHE A 213 9.35 10.88 16.18
N PHE A 214 9.90 10.60 15.00
CA PHE A 214 9.16 10.11 13.84
C PHE A 214 9.44 8.65 13.48
N GLY A 215 10.49 8.05 14.08
CA GLY A 215 11.00 6.71 13.73
C GLY A 215 10.15 5.56 14.26
N GLU A 216 9.16 5.84 15.13
CA GLU A 216 8.22 4.84 15.70
C GLU A 216 8.95 3.60 16.30
N GLY A 217 10.19 3.82 16.81
CA GLY A 217 11.05 2.79 17.37
C GLY A 217 11.83 1.96 16.36
N LEU A 218 11.93 2.42 15.11
CA LEU A 218 12.70 1.79 14.01
C LEU A 218 13.81 2.72 13.47
N GLU A 219 14.03 3.88 14.06
CA GLU A 219 15.01 4.90 13.65
C GLU A 219 16.43 4.34 13.54
N GLU A 220 16.84 3.45 14.44
CA GLU A 220 18.17 2.85 14.40
C GLU A 220 18.39 2.00 13.15
N ILE A 221 17.33 1.33 12.65
CA ILE A 221 17.42 0.52 11.43
C ILE A 221 17.57 1.44 10.22
N PHE A 222 16.79 2.52 10.14
CA PHE A 222 16.91 3.49 9.05
C PHE A 222 18.28 4.14 9.03
N ASN A 223 18.85 4.50 10.19
CA ASN A 223 20.19 5.04 10.30
C ASN A 223 21.26 4.04 9.86
N ARG A 224 21.18 2.80 10.33
CA ARG A 224 22.12 1.74 9.95
C ARG A 224 22.07 1.42 8.45
N ARG A 225 20.91 1.53 7.83
CA ARG A 225 20.67 1.22 6.42
C ARG A 225 20.53 2.46 5.52
N ALA A 226 21.01 3.63 5.97
CA ALA A 226 20.85 4.90 5.28
C ALA A 226 21.44 4.90 3.84
N SER A 227 22.49 4.11 3.59
CA SER A 227 23.13 4.01 2.25
C SER A 227 22.21 3.47 1.17
N ILE A 228 21.24 2.63 1.53
CA ILE A 228 20.29 2.00 0.61
C ILE A 228 18.85 2.50 0.81
N PHE A 229 18.65 3.53 1.64
CA PHE A 229 17.34 4.12 1.92
C PHE A 229 17.15 5.43 1.18
N ARG A 230 16.04 5.59 0.46
CA ARG A 230 15.71 6.78 -0.35
C ARG A 230 14.25 7.18 -0.17
N GLY A 231 13.99 8.49 -0.17
CA GLY A 231 12.65 9.07 -0.28
C GLY A 231 12.31 9.38 -1.74
N ILE A 232 11.19 8.88 -2.22
CA ILE A 232 10.68 9.12 -3.58
C ILE A 232 9.27 9.67 -3.47
N VAL A 233 9.04 10.88 -3.99
CA VAL A 233 7.70 11.51 -3.94
C VAL A 233 6.74 10.75 -4.85
N ASN A 234 5.55 10.44 -4.33
CA ASN A 234 4.50 9.85 -5.13
C ASN A 234 4.08 10.78 -6.27
N GLY A 235 3.94 10.23 -7.47
CA GLY A 235 3.41 10.94 -8.62
C GLY A 235 1.89 11.12 -8.55
N ILE A 236 1.35 11.81 -9.54
CA ILE A 236 -0.09 11.97 -9.76
C ILE A 236 -0.49 11.07 -10.93
N ASN A 237 -1.56 10.31 -10.76
CA ASN A 237 -2.12 9.51 -11.85
C ASN A 237 -2.86 10.41 -12.85
N TYR A 238 -2.22 10.75 -13.95
CA TYR A 238 -2.81 11.60 -14.99
C TYR A 238 -3.93 10.90 -15.79
N TYR A 239 -4.04 9.58 -15.77
CA TYR A 239 -5.19 8.88 -16.36
C TYR A 239 -6.49 9.15 -15.57
N GLU A 240 -6.37 9.44 -14.27
CA GLU A 240 -7.51 9.68 -13.39
C GLU A 240 -7.68 11.17 -13.04
N TYR A 241 -6.58 11.92 -12.88
CA TYR A 241 -6.57 13.30 -12.38
C TYR A 241 -6.08 14.31 -13.42
N ASN A 242 -6.52 14.15 -14.67
CA ASN A 242 -6.23 15.12 -15.73
C ASN A 242 -7.37 16.14 -15.88
N PRO A 243 -7.22 17.40 -15.43
CA PRO A 243 -8.31 18.37 -15.48
C PRO A 243 -8.74 18.75 -16.91
N SER A 244 -7.96 18.43 -17.94
CA SER A 244 -8.36 18.66 -19.34
C SER A 244 -9.38 17.64 -19.84
N GLU A 245 -9.48 16.48 -19.20
CA GLU A 245 -10.30 15.34 -19.65
C GLU A 245 -11.23 14.79 -18.53
N ASP A 246 -11.08 15.26 -17.30
CA ASP A 246 -11.85 14.78 -16.14
C ASP A 246 -13.34 15.12 -16.31
N SER A 247 -14.16 14.09 -16.42
CA SER A 247 -15.63 14.22 -16.55
C SER A 247 -16.34 14.53 -15.22
N HIS A 248 -15.64 14.52 -14.08
CA HIS A 248 -16.20 14.77 -12.76
C HIS A 248 -16.12 16.23 -12.33
N ILE A 249 -15.42 17.08 -13.08
CA ILE A 249 -15.33 18.52 -12.80
C ILE A 249 -16.33 19.32 -13.65
N PHE A 250 -16.78 20.48 -13.14
CA PHE A 250 -17.77 21.30 -13.81
C PHE A 250 -17.27 21.92 -15.12
N MET A 251 -15.97 22.18 -15.19
CA MET A 251 -15.32 22.78 -16.36
C MET A 251 -13.91 22.23 -16.52
N ASN A 252 -13.64 21.61 -17.66
CA ASN A 252 -12.30 21.18 -18.01
C ASN A 252 -11.37 22.38 -18.24
N TYR A 253 -10.11 22.25 -17.88
CA TYR A 253 -9.09 23.28 -18.06
C TYR A 253 -7.70 22.67 -18.15
N ASP A 254 -6.79 23.42 -18.71
CA ASP A 254 -5.36 23.11 -18.79
C ASP A 254 -4.52 24.34 -18.38
N VAL A 255 -3.20 24.27 -18.57
CA VAL A 255 -2.29 25.39 -18.25
C VAL A 255 -2.61 26.63 -19.08
N LYS A 256 -3.08 26.49 -20.34
CA LYS A 256 -3.40 27.61 -21.22
C LYS A 256 -4.76 28.23 -20.87
N THR A 257 -5.65 27.46 -20.32
CA THR A 257 -7.03 27.85 -19.99
C THR A 257 -7.27 27.88 -18.46
N LEU A 258 -6.21 28.04 -17.65
CA LEU A 258 -6.26 28.04 -16.19
C LEU A 258 -7.35 28.97 -15.58
N PRO A 259 -7.70 30.14 -16.14
CA PRO A 259 -8.80 30.95 -15.65
C PRO A 259 -10.16 30.24 -15.59
N LEU A 260 -10.37 29.21 -16.43
CA LEU A 260 -11.60 28.41 -16.42
C LEU A 260 -11.76 27.60 -15.11
N LYS A 261 -10.67 27.34 -14.37
CA LYS A 261 -10.71 26.68 -13.06
C LYS A 261 -11.65 27.39 -12.06
N LYS A 262 -11.84 28.71 -12.19
CA LYS A 262 -12.77 29.47 -11.36
C LYS A 262 -14.22 28.94 -11.48
N LYS A 263 -14.63 28.44 -12.65
CA LYS A 263 -15.97 27.86 -12.85
C LYS A 263 -16.19 26.61 -12.01
N ASN A 264 -15.12 25.83 -11.73
CA ASN A 264 -15.19 24.68 -10.84
C ASN A 264 -15.45 25.12 -9.38
N LYS A 265 -14.83 26.21 -8.94
CA LYS A 265 -15.09 26.79 -7.61
C LYS A 265 -16.54 27.23 -7.48
N LEU A 266 -17.07 27.99 -8.46
CA LEU A 266 -18.46 28.44 -8.43
C LEU A 266 -19.45 27.26 -8.48
N GLY A 267 -19.16 26.26 -9.33
CA GLY A 267 -19.96 25.03 -9.38
C GLY A 267 -19.99 24.29 -8.04
N LEU A 268 -18.84 24.18 -7.39
CA LEU A 268 -18.75 23.53 -6.06
C LEU A 268 -19.46 24.37 -4.97
N GLN A 269 -19.34 25.68 -4.99
CA GLN A 269 -20.08 26.55 -4.07
C GLN A 269 -21.60 26.35 -4.22
N ARG A 270 -22.10 26.27 -5.46
CA ARG A 270 -23.52 26.03 -5.76
C ARG A 270 -23.97 24.65 -5.25
N GLU A 271 -23.20 23.59 -5.54
CA GLU A 271 -23.50 22.22 -5.12
C GLU A 271 -23.56 22.09 -3.59
N LEU A 272 -22.71 22.85 -2.88
CA LEU A 272 -22.65 22.86 -1.43
C LEU A 272 -23.62 23.86 -0.77
N GLY A 273 -24.44 24.57 -1.53
CA GLY A 273 -25.36 25.58 -1.00
C GLY A 273 -24.66 26.82 -0.43
N LEU A 274 -23.41 27.08 -0.82
CA LEU A 274 -22.65 28.26 -0.43
C LEU A 274 -22.96 29.44 -1.38
N LYS A 275 -22.73 30.67 -0.91
CA LYS A 275 -22.81 31.84 -1.78
C LYS A 275 -21.78 31.73 -2.88
N GLU A 276 -22.23 31.82 -4.14
CA GLU A 276 -21.36 31.85 -5.30
C GLU A 276 -20.61 33.19 -5.36
N ASP A 277 -19.30 33.17 -5.12
CA ASP A 277 -18.44 34.33 -5.17
C ASP A 277 -17.02 33.93 -5.57
N GLU A 278 -16.55 34.43 -6.72
CA GLU A 278 -15.22 34.10 -7.21
C GLU A 278 -14.08 34.70 -6.37
N ASN A 279 -14.36 35.76 -5.61
CA ASN A 279 -13.35 36.50 -4.84
C ASN A 279 -13.17 35.96 -3.41
N VAL A 280 -14.15 35.22 -2.88
CA VAL A 280 -14.06 34.62 -1.54
C VAL A 280 -13.12 33.42 -1.57
N CYS A 281 -12.14 33.37 -0.65
CA CYS A 281 -11.29 32.22 -0.50
C CYS A 281 -12.11 30.97 -0.09
N MET A 282 -11.93 29.87 -0.80
CA MET A 282 -12.54 28.58 -0.47
C MET A 282 -11.46 27.60 -0.05
N ILE A 283 -11.56 27.10 1.20
CA ILE A 283 -10.66 26.10 1.76
C ILE A 283 -11.42 24.79 1.85
N GLY A 284 -10.89 23.74 1.20
CA GLY A 284 -11.47 22.40 1.25
C GLY A 284 -10.55 21.42 1.98
N LEU A 285 -11.14 20.57 2.84
CA LEU A 285 -10.46 19.45 3.46
C LEU A 285 -11.19 18.15 3.12
N ILE A 286 -10.53 17.27 2.38
CA ILE A 286 -11.04 15.95 2.02
C ILE A 286 -10.09 14.91 2.60
N SER A 287 -10.45 14.30 3.73
CA SER A 287 -9.59 13.37 4.44
C SER A 287 -10.39 12.41 5.32
N ARG A 288 -9.73 11.33 5.78
CA ARG A 288 -10.25 10.55 6.90
C ARG A 288 -10.14 11.41 8.17
N LEU A 289 -11.20 11.41 8.99
CA LEU A 289 -11.21 12.15 10.27
C LEU A 289 -10.41 11.37 11.32
N THR A 290 -9.10 11.47 11.24
CA THR A 290 -8.16 10.83 12.16
C THR A 290 -7.17 11.87 12.68
N GLU A 291 -6.59 11.62 13.85
CA GLU A 291 -5.57 12.49 14.48
C GLU A 291 -4.41 12.80 13.51
N GLN A 292 -3.90 11.81 12.77
CA GLN A 292 -2.85 11.98 11.76
C GLN A 292 -3.15 13.02 10.67
N LYS A 293 -4.41 13.46 10.54
CA LYS A 293 -4.84 14.47 9.57
C LYS A 293 -5.00 15.86 10.18
N GLY A 294 -4.54 16.06 11.43
CA GLY A 294 -4.53 17.34 12.10
C GLY A 294 -5.92 17.89 12.43
N MET A 295 -6.88 16.99 12.74
CA MET A 295 -8.24 17.41 13.10
C MET A 295 -8.27 18.24 14.40
N ASP A 296 -7.39 17.95 15.33
CA ASP A 296 -7.14 18.68 16.55
C ASP A 296 -6.65 20.12 16.27
N LEU A 297 -5.70 20.26 15.35
CA LEU A 297 -5.17 21.56 14.92
C LEU A 297 -6.27 22.41 14.27
N LEU A 298 -7.07 21.80 13.38
CA LEU A 298 -8.22 22.49 12.78
C LEU A 298 -9.22 22.95 13.83
N SER A 299 -9.57 22.06 14.76
CA SER A 299 -10.49 22.40 15.85
C SER A 299 -9.99 23.59 16.68
N ALA A 300 -8.69 23.66 16.96
CA ALA A 300 -8.10 24.75 17.71
C ALA A 300 -8.17 26.10 16.99
N ILE A 301 -8.07 26.13 15.65
CA ILE A 301 -8.12 27.38 14.87
C ILE A 301 -9.54 27.79 14.47
N PHE A 302 -10.51 26.90 14.46
CA PHE A 302 -11.90 27.19 14.04
C PHE A 302 -12.52 28.33 14.85
N ALA A 303 -12.24 28.41 16.15
CA ALA A 303 -12.74 29.48 17.02
C ALA A 303 -12.21 30.86 16.61
N GLY A 304 -11.00 30.93 16.04
CA GLY A 304 -10.36 32.18 15.58
C GLY A 304 -10.79 32.61 14.15
N LEU A 305 -11.42 31.71 13.40
CA LEU A 305 -11.86 31.95 12.03
C LEU A 305 -13.31 32.42 11.94
N GLY A 306 -13.90 32.87 13.06
CA GLY A 306 -15.27 33.39 13.13
C GLY A 306 -15.52 34.51 12.12
N GLY A 307 -16.60 34.36 11.31
CA GLY A 307 -17.01 35.32 10.28
C GLY A 307 -16.84 34.82 8.83
N TYR A 308 -16.17 33.69 8.62
CA TYR A 308 -16.08 33.05 7.31
C TYR A 308 -17.10 31.90 7.23
N GLY A 309 -17.82 31.77 6.11
CA GLY A 309 -18.75 30.67 5.88
C GLY A 309 -17.99 29.34 5.72
N TRP A 310 -18.22 28.38 6.59
CA TRP A 310 -17.62 27.05 6.56
C TRP A 310 -18.63 26.01 6.14
N ALA A 311 -18.26 25.13 5.24
CA ALA A 311 -19.01 23.92 4.94
C ALA A 311 -18.11 22.70 5.18
N ILE A 312 -18.52 21.81 6.08
CA ILE A 312 -17.85 20.52 6.31
C ILE A 312 -18.58 19.48 5.47
N CYS A 313 -17.98 19.07 4.35
CA CYS A 313 -18.50 17.97 3.55
C CYS A 313 -17.95 16.64 4.08
N ARG A 314 -18.83 15.81 4.58
CA ARG A 314 -18.53 14.41 4.90
C ARG A 314 -18.70 13.58 3.63
N ARG A 315 -17.63 12.94 3.14
CA ARG A 315 -17.80 11.94 2.08
C ARG A 315 -18.69 10.81 2.64
N PRO A 316 -19.79 10.43 1.98
CA PRO A 316 -20.52 9.22 2.37
C PRO A 316 -19.59 8.01 2.30
N LYS A 317 -19.81 7.05 3.16
CA LYS A 317 -19.05 5.79 3.20
C LYS A 317 -19.26 4.97 1.95
#